data_ed2ea814b15704a42a12d18ca6aadf9e
#
_entry.id   ed2ea814b15704a42a12d18ca6aadf9e
#
_cell.length_a   1.000
_cell.length_b   1.000
_cell.length_c   1.000
_cell.angle_alpha   90.00
_cell.angle_beta   90.00
_cell.angle_gamma   90.00
#
_symmetry.space_group_name_H-M   'P 1'
#
loop_
_entity.id
_entity.type
_entity.pdbx_description
1 polymer ?
#
loop_
_entity_poly.entity_id
_entity_poly.type
_entity_poly.pdbx_seq_one_letter_code
_entity_poly.pdbx_strand_id
1 'polypeptide(L)' 'MILEFEPGDKVINPLNKEWGIGQIQSIINEKITVNFENAGKKVINSNNILLRKLEKNEFSRNWKIS' A
#
# COMPACT_ATOMS: atom_id res chain seq x y z
N MET A 1 14.45 -3.77 12.71
CA MET A 1 13.75 -4.42 11.61
C MET A 1 13.71 -3.51 10.39
N ILE A 2 13.87 -4.10 9.23
CA ILE A 2 13.90 -3.36 8.00
C ILE A 2 12.53 -3.38 7.36
N LEU A 3 11.99 -2.22 7.09
CA LEU A 3 10.76 -2.12 6.34
C LEU A 3 11.11 -2.01 4.87
N GLU A 4 10.42 -2.80 4.07
CA GLU A 4 10.63 -2.76 2.63
C GLU A 4 9.75 -1.74 1.94
N PHE A 5 9.00 -0.99 2.73
CA PHE A 5 8.05 -0.02 2.19
C PHE A 5 8.60 1.39 2.29
N GLU A 6 8.25 2.21 1.30
CA GLU A 6 8.65 3.61 1.27
C GLU A 6 7.48 4.46 0.84
N PRO A 7 7.48 5.74 1.21
CA PRO A 7 6.46 6.64 0.69
C PRO A 7 6.44 6.58 -0.84
N GLY A 8 5.26 6.51 -1.39
CA GLY A 8 5.08 6.39 -2.83
C GLY A 8 4.84 4.99 -3.32
N ASP A 9 5.16 3.99 -2.50
CA ASP A 9 4.93 2.60 -2.90
C ASP A 9 3.45 2.30 -3.02
N LYS A 10 3.13 1.41 -3.95
CA LYS A 10 1.77 0.92 -4.12
C LYS A 10 1.63 -0.40 -3.40
N VAL A 11 0.55 -0.54 -2.67
CA VAL A 11 0.31 -1.74 -1.85
C VAL A 11 -1.15 -2.13 -1.92
N ILE A 12 -1.43 -3.36 -1.50
CA ILE A 12 -2.81 -3.78 -1.26
C ILE A 12 -2.87 -4.41 0.12
N ASN A 13 -4.06 -4.41 0.70
CA ASN A 13 -4.28 -5.10 1.95
C ASN A 13 -4.96 -6.42 1.62
N PRO A 14 -4.24 -7.56 1.75
CA PRO A 14 -4.81 -8.85 1.34
C PRO A 14 -6.06 -9.24 2.12
N LEU A 15 -6.21 -8.74 3.32
CA LEU A 15 -7.38 -9.05 4.13
C LEU A 15 -8.57 -8.15 3.82
N ASN A 16 -8.33 -7.06 3.12
CA ASN A 16 -9.38 -6.11 2.77
C ASN A 16 -9.17 -5.66 1.34
N LYS A 17 -9.26 -6.60 0.43
CA LYS A 17 -8.98 -6.32 -0.98
C LYS A 17 -9.95 -5.31 -1.58
N GLU A 18 -11.11 -5.18 -0.96
CA GLU A 18 -12.10 -4.22 -1.45
C GLU A 18 -11.62 -2.78 -1.26
N TRP A 19 -10.59 -2.56 -0.44
CA TRP A 19 -10.02 -1.23 -0.28
C TRP A 19 -9.32 -0.75 -1.54
N GLY A 20 -8.96 -1.67 -2.43
CA GLY A 20 -8.28 -1.32 -3.66
C GLY A 20 -6.79 -1.08 -3.44
N ILE A 21 -6.17 -0.47 -4.44
CA ILE A 21 -4.74 -0.18 -4.36
C ILE A 21 -4.53 1.03 -3.47
N GLY A 22 -3.55 0.94 -2.58
CA GLY A 22 -3.19 2.04 -1.72
C GLY A 22 -1.83 2.58 -2.08
N GLN A 23 -1.59 3.82 -1.73
CA GLN A 23 -0.29 4.43 -1.89
C GLN A 23 0.19 4.90 -0.54
N ILE A 24 1.40 4.52 -0.18
CA ILE A 24 1.98 4.91 1.09
C ILE A 24 2.30 6.39 1.04
N GLN A 25 1.78 7.14 2.00
CA GLN A 25 1.99 8.58 2.06
C GLN A 25 3.10 8.94 3.02
N SER A 26 3.20 8.23 4.13
CA SER A 26 4.25 8.51 5.09
C SER A 26 4.48 7.31 5.98
N ILE A 27 5.68 7.24 6.52
CA ILE A 27 6.05 6.21 7.48
C ILE A 27 6.74 6.95 8.62
N ILE A 28 6.09 6.95 9.79
CA ILE A 28 6.61 7.64 10.95
C ILE A 28 6.63 6.67 12.11
N ASN A 29 7.81 6.41 12.61
CA ASN A 29 8.01 5.43 13.67
C ASN A 29 7.44 4.09 13.21
N GLU A 30 6.40 3.60 13.86
CA GLU A 30 5.81 2.32 13.51
C GLU A 30 4.48 2.47 12.79
N LYS A 31 4.17 3.68 12.33
CA LYS A 31 2.88 3.93 11.70
C LYS A 31 3.05 4.26 10.24
N ILE A 32 2.31 3.54 9.42
CA ILE A 32 2.33 3.72 7.98
C ILE A 32 0.99 4.26 7.55
N THR A 33 1.00 5.43 6.92
CA THR A 33 -0.22 6.03 6.42
C THR A 33 -0.36 5.68 4.95
N VAL A 34 -1.49 5.06 4.62
CA VAL A 34 -1.76 4.61 3.26
C VAL A 34 -3.09 5.18 2.81
N ASN A 35 -3.14 5.66 1.58
CA ASN A 35 -4.38 6.15 1.00
C ASN A 35 -4.85 5.12 -0.02
N PHE A 36 -5.95 4.44 0.30
CA PHE A 36 -6.52 3.40 -0.56
C PHE A 36 -7.58 3.98 -1.47
N GLU A 37 -7.65 3.45 -2.68
CA GLU A 37 -8.58 3.97 -3.68
C GLU A 37 -10.02 3.98 -3.21
N ASN A 38 -10.43 2.92 -2.55
CA ASN A 38 -11.83 2.76 -2.17
C ASN A 38 -12.09 2.91 -0.68
N ALA A 39 -11.08 3.10 0.11
CA ALA A 39 -11.24 3.19 1.56
C ALA A 39 -10.68 4.47 2.15
N GLY A 40 -9.94 5.23 1.37
CA GLY A 40 -9.35 6.45 1.85
C GLY A 40 -8.13 6.20 2.71
N LYS A 41 -7.84 7.16 3.55
CA LYS A 41 -6.62 7.14 4.34
C LYS A 41 -6.75 6.19 5.53
N LYS A 42 -5.77 5.32 5.70
CA LYS A 42 -5.70 4.39 6.81
C LYS A 42 -4.32 4.46 7.42
N VAL A 43 -4.25 4.34 8.74
CA VAL A 43 -2.99 4.27 9.45
C VAL A 43 -2.80 2.85 9.93
N ILE A 44 -1.70 2.24 9.55
CA ILE A 44 -1.43 0.84 9.82
C ILE A 44 -0.16 0.73 10.64
N ASN A 45 -0.23 -0.05 11.72
CA ASN A 45 0.92 -0.27 12.57
C ASN A 45 1.85 -1.27 11.90
N SER A 46 3.13 -0.91 11.77
CA SER A 46 4.07 -1.76 11.06
C SER A 46 4.33 -3.07 11.77
N ASN A 47 4.04 -3.16 13.05
CA ASN A 47 4.21 -4.43 13.76
C ASN A 47 3.16 -5.46 13.39
N ASN A 48 2.05 -5.02 12.82
CA ASN A 48 0.97 -5.89 12.40
C ASN A 48 0.72 -5.79 10.92
N ILE A 49 1.74 -5.45 10.19
CA ILE A 49 1.56 -5.14 8.78
C ILE A 49 1.30 -6.41 7.99
N LEU A 50 0.27 -6.37 7.17
CA LEU A 50 -0.07 -7.44 6.27
C LEU A 50 -0.15 -6.93 4.84
N LEU A 51 0.41 -5.75 4.61
CA LEU A 51 0.36 -5.15 3.28
C LEU A 51 1.24 -5.92 2.32
N ARG A 52 0.78 -6.01 1.09
CA ARG A 52 1.56 -6.60 0.02
C ARG A 52 1.96 -5.49 -0.94
N LYS A 53 3.25 -5.37 -1.17
CA LYS A 53 3.78 -4.36 -2.07
C LYS A 53 3.58 -4.82 -3.51
N LEU A 54 3.04 -3.93 -4.32
CA LEU A 54 2.83 -4.24 -5.73
C LEU A 54 4.09 -3.92 -6.52
N GLU A 55 4.44 -4.82 -7.42
CA GLU A 55 5.53 -4.56 -8.32
C GLU A 55 5.07 -3.53 -9.34
N LYS A 56 6.04 -2.79 -9.85
CA LYS A 56 5.72 -1.75 -10.79
C LYS A 56 4.91 -2.27 -11.97
N ASN A 57 5.26 -3.44 -12.47
CA ASN A 57 4.56 -3.97 -13.62
C ASN A 57 3.18 -4.53 -13.27
N GLU A 58 2.90 -4.75 -11.99
CA GLU A 58 1.58 -5.24 -11.60
C GLU A 58 0.53 -4.16 -11.72
N PHE A 59 0.85 -2.93 -11.32
CA PHE A 59 -0.17 -1.89 -11.35
C PHE A 59 -0.12 -1.07 -12.62
N SER A 60 1.01 -0.99 -13.29
CA SER A 60 1.08 -0.21 -14.52
C SER A 60 0.62 -1.00 -15.72
N ARG A 61 0.57 -2.31 -15.61
CA ARG A 61 0.15 -3.14 -16.72
C ARG A 61 -1.28 -2.88 -17.13
N ASN A 62 -2.11 -2.54 -16.17
CA ASN A 62 -3.52 -2.35 -16.47
C ASN A 62 -3.77 -1.23 -17.46
N TRP A 63 -3.13 -0.11 -17.28
CA TRP A 63 -3.36 0.98 -18.21
C TRP A 63 -2.57 0.79 -19.49
N LYS A 64 -1.54 0.00 -19.42
CA LYS A 64 -0.72 -0.19 -20.58
C LYS A 64 -1.40 -1.03 -21.64
N ILE A 65 -2.26 -1.88 -21.23
CA ILE A 65 -2.97 -2.75 -22.14
C ILE A 65 -3.92 -1.99 -23.02
N SER A 66 -4.44 -0.94 -22.50
CA SER A 66 -5.40 -0.15 -23.26
C SER A 66 -4.74 0.49 -24.45
#